data_0ab018793e2ee297f7e22be4333cea98
#
_entry.id   0ab018793e2ee297f7e22be4333cea98
#
_cell.length_a   1.000
_cell.length_b   1.000
_cell.length_c   1.000
_cell.angle_alpha   90.00
_cell.angle_beta   90.00
_cell.angle_gamma   90.00
#
_symmetry.space_group_name_H-M   'P 1'
#
loop_
_entity.id
_entity.type
_entity.pdbx_description
1 polymer ?
#
loop_
_entity_poly.entity_id
_entity_poly.type
_entity_poly.pdbx_seq_one_letter_code
_entity_poly.pdbx_strand_id
1 'polypeptide(L)'
;MHRRIVVVMSLLLLAAACGMLTGLLVAPVWAQGRGWTKVPAITVVAPENDPRLPATHQAIEFWNRTFAELGTPFRLGSVTQVTDTIPPDYLQTLSAQVLSRAGFPDFPEQIQKLPGDLLVVLSEGDFVSFCARSRSGGKVLVGIKSHHMYPLTLPNVMPNLIAHELGHAIGLGHNSDATTLMCGRPAPCRPDAFQSYTKRFFPLTDQDKILLGRMYPTDWSSR
;
A
#
# COMPACT_ATOMS: atom_id res chain seq x y z
N MET A 1 5.89 -86.31 -19.61
CA MET A 1 5.13 -85.53 -20.55
C MET A 1 4.69 -84.24 -19.84
N HIS A 2 5.41 -83.13 -20.03
CA HIS A 2 5.14 -81.87 -19.35
C HIS A 2 4.78 -80.85 -20.41
N ARG A 3 3.52 -80.38 -20.39
CA ARG A 3 3.06 -79.28 -21.20
C ARG A 3 3.49 -77.96 -20.58
N ARG A 4 4.31 -77.17 -21.25
CA ARG A 4 4.65 -75.78 -20.89
C ARG A 4 3.56 -74.86 -21.40
N ILE A 5 2.90 -74.15 -20.49
CA ILE A 5 1.98 -73.08 -20.79
C ILE A 5 2.80 -71.80 -20.88
N VAL A 6 2.78 -71.16 -22.06
CA VAL A 6 3.38 -69.86 -22.27
C VAL A 6 2.32 -68.80 -21.96
N VAL A 7 2.53 -68.03 -20.91
CA VAL A 7 1.69 -66.88 -20.60
C VAL A 7 2.30 -65.64 -21.27
N VAL A 8 1.62 -65.09 -22.23
CA VAL A 8 1.95 -63.81 -22.87
C VAL A 8 1.39 -62.70 -22.00
N MET A 9 2.27 -61.99 -21.28
CA MET A 9 1.92 -60.76 -20.56
C MET A 9 1.97 -59.62 -21.56
N SER A 10 0.81 -59.08 -21.91
CA SER A 10 0.66 -57.80 -22.65
C SER A 10 0.90 -56.64 -21.66
N LEU A 11 2.00 -55.93 -21.80
CA LEU A 11 2.26 -54.66 -21.12
C LEU A 11 1.42 -53.54 -21.80
N LEU A 12 0.40 -53.13 -21.12
CA LEU A 12 -0.31 -51.87 -21.44
C LEU A 12 0.49 -50.72 -20.81
N LEU A 13 1.17 -49.91 -21.64
CA LEU A 13 1.77 -48.68 -21.29
C LEU A 13 0.67 -47.62 -21.16
N LEU A 14 0.23 -47.33 -19.93
CA LEU A 14 -0.55 -46.12 -19.64
C LEU A 14 0.42 -44.93 -19.57
N ALA A 15 0.44 -44.13 -20.61
CA ALA A 15 1.07 -42.80 -20.59
C ALA A 15 0.21 -41.86 -19.73
N ALA A 16 0.61 -41.68 -18.48
CA ALA A 16 0.06 -40.67 -17.62
C ALA A 16 0.58 -39.28 -18.12
N ALA A 17 -0.28 -38.57 -18.86
CA ALA A 17 -0.05 -37.16 -19.18
C ALA A 17 -0.17 -36.35 -17.89
N CYS A 18 0.96 -36.11 -17.24
CA CYS A 18 1.07 -35.19 -16.11
C CYS A 18 0.94 -33.76 -16.65
N GLY A 19 -0.30 -33.27 -16.77
CA GLY A 19 -0.58 -31.87 -17.05
C GLY A 19 -0.04 -31.01 -15.91
N MET A 20 1.12 -30.39 -16.13
CA MET A 20 1.58 -29.29 -15.26
C MET A 20 0.59 -28.14 -15.40
N LEU A 21 -0.44 -28.12 -14.56
CA LEU A 21 -1.15 -26.89 -14.24
C LEU A 21 -0.15 -25.98 -13.52
N THR A 22 0.53 -25.11 -14.26
CA THR A 22 1.16 -23.93 -13.71
C THR A 22 0.04 -23.06 -13.16
N GLY A 23 -0.31 -23.30 -11.90
CA GLY A 23 -1.18 -22.42 -11.15
C GLY A 23 -0.49 -21.07 -11.07
N LEU A 24 -0.88 -20.15 -11.94
CA LEU A 24 -0.69 -18.73 -11.70
C LEU A 24 -1.29 -18.48 -10.33
N LEU A 25 -0.43 -18.32 -9.31
CA LEU A 25 -0.79 -17.76 -8.02
C LEU A 25 -1.22 -16.31 -8.28
N VAL A 26 -2.47 -16.15 -8.70
CA VAL A 26 -3.12 -14.84 -8.72
C VAL A 26 -3.16 -14.41 -7.26
N ALA A 27 -2.31 -13.45 -6.91
CA ALA A 27 -2.38 -12.82 -5.61
C ALA A 27 -3.84 -12.40 -5.35
N PRO A 28 -4.38 -12.64 -4.16
CA PRO A 28 -5.80 -12.40 -3.91
C PRO A 28 -6.14 -10.93 -4.21
N VAL A 29 -7.15 -10.74 -5.04
CA VAL A 29 -7.64 -9.44 -5.59
C VAL A 29 -8.00 -8.40 -4.52
N TRP A 30 -8.10 -8.79 -3.28
CA TRP A 30 -8.41 -7.92 -2.14
C TRP A 30 -7.22 -7.07 -1.61
N ALA A 31 -6.00 -7.30 -2.10
CA ALA A 31 -4.85 -6.43 -1.82
C ALA A 31 -4.86 -5.14 -2.66
N GLN A 32 -5.69 -5.07 -3.71
CA GLN A 32 -5.87 -3.88 -4.53
C GLN A 32 -7.08 -3.10 -4.01
N GLY A 33 -6.83 -1.94 -3.42
CA GLY A 33 -7.89 -1.02 -2.99
C GLY A 33 -8.72 -0.53 -4.17
N ARG A 34 -9.92 -0.04 -3.89
CA ARG A 34 -10.68 0.71 -4.89
C ARG A 34 -10.08 2.12 -5.01
N GLY A 35 -9.93 2.62 -6.23
CA GLY A 35 -9.59 4.01 -6.48
C GLY A 35 -10.66 4.96 -5.90
N TRP A 36 -10.31 6.22 -5.78
CA TRP A 36 -11.25 7.27 -5.38
C TRP A 36 -12.20 7.60 -6.53
N THR A 37 -13.47 7.80 -6.20
CA THR A 37 -14.50 8.28 -7.16
C THR A 37 -14.63 9.79 -7.16
N LYS A 38 -14.02 10.48 -6.20
CA LYS A 38 -13.91 11.94 -6.10
C LYS A 38 -12.49 12.31 -5.69
N VAL A 39 -12.13 13.59 -5.88
CA VAL A 39 -10.90 14.14 -5.32
C VAL A 39 -10.98 14.12 -3.79
N PRO A 40 -10.14 13.36 -3.07
CA PRO A 40 -10.22 13.31 -1.61
C PRO A 40 -9.66 14.59 -1.00
N ALA A 41 -10.39 15.20 -0.08
CA ALA A 41 -9.81 16.21 0.81
C ALA A 41 -8.91 15.54 1.84
N ILE A 42 -7.70 16.09 2.04
CA ILE A 42 -6.70 15.52 2.95
C ILE A 42 -6.68 16.30 4.24
N THR A 43 -6.71 15.62 5.36
CA THR A 43 -6.41 16.19 6.68
C THR A 43 -5.16 15.57 7.25
N VAL A 44 -4.16 16.38 7.54
CA VAL A 44 -2.97 15.97 8.29
C VAL A 44 -3.22 16.26 9.76
N VAL A 45 -3.25 15.19 10.56
CA VAL A 45 -3.40 15.26 12.02
C VAL A 45 -2.01 15.19 12.64
N ALA A 46 -1.52 16.31 13.14
CA ALA A 46 -0.16 16.45 13.65
C ALA A 46 0.00 17.67 14.55
N PRO A 47 0.98 17.69 15.45
CA PRO A 47 1.42 18.91 16.11
C PRO A 47 1.79 20.00 15.08
N GLU A 48 1.66 21.26 15.47
CA GLU A 48 1.85 22.41 14.57
C GLU A 48 3.22 22.43 13.87
N ASN A 49 4.27 22.03 14.59
CA ASN A 49 5.65 22.04 14.12
C ASN A 49 6.21 20.62 13.92
N ASP A 50 5.39 19.66 13.57
CA ASP A 50 5.84 18.30 13.31
C ASP A 50 6.88 18.26 12.17
N PRO A 51 8.09 17.76 12.40
CA PRO A 51 9.15 17.75 11.38
C PRO A 51 8.84 16.84 10.17
N ARG A 52 7.80 16.01 10.24
CA ARG A 52 7.33 15.17 9.13
C ARG A 52 6.38 15.90 8.17
N LEU A 53 5.87 17.08 8.52
CA LEU A 53 4.97 17.87 7.67
C LEU A 53 5.56 18.15 6.28
N PRO A 54 6.81 18.61 6.13
CA PRO A 54 7.41 18.80 4.81
C PRO A 54 7.49 17.50 4.00
N ALA A 55 7.80 16.37 4.64
CA ALA A 55 7.84 15.07 3.98
C ALA A 55 6.45 14.61 3.51
N THR A 56 5.40 14.93 4.28
CA THR A 56 4.01 14.65 3.91
C THR A 56 3.60 15.44 2.68
N HIS A 57 3.90 16.73 2.62
CA HIS A 57 3.63 17.56 1.43
C HIS A 57 4.39 17.05 0.20
N GLN A 58 5.68 16.72 0.35
CA GLN A 58 6.49 16.16 -0.74
C GLN A 58 5.92 14.83 -1.27
N ALA A 59 5.40 13.98 -0.39
CA ALA A 59 4.77 12.71 -0.79
C ALA A 59 3.46 12.94 -1.57
N ILE A 60 2.64 13.92 -1.16
CA ILE A 60 1.42 14.31 -1.89
C ILE A 60 1.79 14.88 -3.27
N GLU A 61 2.79 15.75 -3.35
CA GLU A 61 3.29 16.31 -4.60
C GLU A 61 3.86 15.23 -5.53
N PHE A 62 4.57 14.25 -4.99
CA PHE A 62 5.06 13.09 -5.75
C PHE A 62 3.90 12.37 -6.43
N TRP A 63 2.82 12.07 -5.72
CA TRP A 63 1.66 11.41 -6.30
C TRP A 63 0.95 12.29 -7.33
N ASN A 64 0.78 13.58 -7.06
CA ASN A 64 0.14 14.51 -8.00
C ASN A 64 0.95 14.66 -9.31
N ARG A 65 2.29 14.64 -9.24
CA ARG A 65 3.17 14.59 -10.40
C ARG A 65 3.02 13.27 -11.16
N THR A 66 3.02 12.15 -10.44
CA THR A 66 2.83 10.82 -11.04
C THR A 66 1.52 10.76 -11.83
N PHE A 67 0.41 11.27 -11.27
CA PHE A 67 -0.86 11.33 -11.99
C PHE A 67 -0.80 12.24 -13.23
N ALA A 68 -0.09 13.36 -13.15
CA ALA A 68 0.11 14.24 -14.30
C ALA A 68 0.90 13.54 -15.41
N GLU A 69 1.97 12.82 -15.07
CA GLU A 69 2.80 12.04 -15.99
C GLU A 69 2.01 10.89 -16.66
N LEU A 70 1.04 10.31 -15.95
CA LEU A 70 0.11 9.31 -16.49
C LEU A 70 -1.02 9.92 -17.34
N GLY A 71 -1.10 11.23 -17.46
CA GLY A 71 -2.13 11.93 -18.24
C GLY A 71 -3.53 11.91 -17.63
N THR A 72 -3.68 11.48 -16.37
CA THR A 72 -4.98 11.49 -15.68
C THR A 72 -5.26 12.84 -15.01
N PRO A 73 -6.51 13.32 -15.00
CA PRO A 73 -6.90 14.53 -14.26
C PRO A 73 -7.04 14.32 -12.75
N PHE A 74 -7.04 13.08 -12.26
CA PHE A 74 -7.13 12.82 -10.82
C PHE A 74 -5.94 13.44 -10.08
N ARG A 75 -6.24 14.04 -8.93
CA ARG A 75 -5.23 14.57 -7.98
C ARG A 75 -5.65 14.27 -6.55
N LEU A 76 -4.68 14.15 -5.68
CA LEU A 76 -4.90 14.31 -4.25
C LEU A 76 -5.23 15.77 -3.98
N GLY A 77 -6.30 16.02 -3.23
CA GLY A 77 -6.90 17.34 -3.12
C GLY A 77 -6.20 18.28 -2.14
N SER A 78 -6.95 19.28 -1.67
CA SER A 78 -6.47 20.25 -0.71
C SER A 78 -6.05 19.60 0.61
N VAL A 79 -4.99 20.13 1.23
CA VAL A 79 -4.46 19.69 2.52
C VAL A 79 -4.86 20.69 3.59
N THR A 80 -5.50 20.19 4.65
CA THR A 80 -5.78 20.95 5.87
C THR A 80 -5.02 20.29 7.02
N GLN A 81 -4.34 21.07 7.84
CA GLN A 81 -3.74 20.56 9.08
C GLN A 81 -4.69 20.80 10.24
N VAL A 82 -4.79 19.80 11.11
CA VAL A 82 -5.45 19.93 12.41
C VAL A 82 -4.49 19.50 13.51
N THR A 83 -4.44 20.32 14.57
CA THR A 83 -3.67 20.01 15.77
C THR A 83 -4.57 19.22 16.70
N ASP A 84 -4.70 17.93 16.42
CA ASP A 84 -5.44 16.99 17.24
C ASP A 84 -4.52 15.80 17.57
N THR A 85 -4.90 15.02 18.57
CA THR A 85 -4.14 13.83 18.96
C THR A 85 -5.04 12.60 18.88
N ILE A 86 -4.66 11.68 18.01
CA ILE A 86 -5.22 10.34 18.02
C ILE A 86 -4.32 9.49 18.95
N PRO A 87 -4.89 8.82 19.97
CA PRO A 87 -4.09 8.07 20.92
C PRO A 87 -3.16 7.05 20.25
N PRO A 88 -1.86 7.01 20.58
CA PRO A 88 -0.90 6.07 19.98
C PRO A 88 -1.32 4.61 20.14
N ASP A 89 -1.91 4.24 21.28
CA ASP A 89 -2.39 2.87 21.54
C ASP A 89 -3.50 2.44 20.59
N TYR A 90 -4.39 3.38 20.21
CA TYR A 90 -5.40 3.11 19.20
C TYR A 90 -4.76 2.84 17.83
N LEU A 91 -3.75 3.66 17.43
CA LEU A 91 -3.03 3.47 16.17
C LEU A 91 -2.23 2.17 16.18
N GLN A 92 -1.65 1.78 17.31
CA GLN A 92 -0.96 0.50 17.46
C GLN A 92 -1.94 -0.68 17.29
N THR A 93 -3.10 -0.61 17.92
CA THR A 93 -4.16 -1.62 17.77
C THR A 93 -4.63 -1.71 16.33
N LEU A 94 -4.84 -0.58 15.67
CA LEU A 94 -5.27 -0.52 14.28
C LEU A 94 -4.19 -1.06 13.33
N SER A 95 -2.92 -0.73 13.57
CA SER A 95 -1.77 -1.29 12.85
C SER A 95 -1.75 -2.82 12.95
N ALA A 96 -1.89 -3.37 14.14
CA ALA A 96 -1.93 -4.81 14.36
C ALA A 96 -3.11 -5.48 13.61
N GLN A 97 -4.29 -4.84 13.61
CA GLN A 97 -5.46 -5.30 12.88
C GLN A 97 -5.22 -5.33 11.36
N VAL A 98 -4.62 -4.28 10.80
CA VAL A 98 -4.27 -4.22 9.36
C VAL A 98 -3.25 -5.31 9.00
N LEU A 99 -2.20 -5.48 9.81
CA LEU A 99 -1.16 -6.49 9.59
C LEU A 99 -1.70 -7.92 9.66
N SER A 100 -2.63 -8.20 10.57
CA SER A 100 -3.28 -9.51 10.70
C SER A 100 -4.35 -9.77 9.64
N ARG A 101 -4.66 -8.78 8.78
CA ARG A 101 -5.74 -8.83 7.77
C ARG A 101 -7.11 -9.14 8.37
N ALA A 102 -7.37 -8.65 9.58
CA ALA A 102 -8.61 -8.88 10.32
C ALA A 102 -9.83 -8.12 9.75
N GLY A 103 -9.74 -7.65 8.50
CA GLY A 103 -10.80 -6.93 7.79
C GLY A 103 -10.70 -5.42 7.95
N PHE A 104 -11.75 -4.72 7.51
CA PHE A 104 -11.82 -3.26 7.60
C PHE A 104 -12.19 -2.84 9.02
N PRO A 105 -11.45 -1.89 9.63
CA PRO A 105 -11.77 -1.39 10.96
C PRO A 105 -13.01 -0.48 10.93
N ASP A 106 -13.67 -0.41 12.08
CA ASP A 106 -14.60 0.67 12.36
C ASP A 106 -13.85 1.80 13.05
N PHE A 107 -13.83 2.98 12.42
CA PHE A 107 -13.22 4.14 13.06
C PHE A 107 -14.15 4.72 14.12
N PRO A 108 -13.65 5.06 15.32
CA PRO A 108 -14.44 5.69 16.35
C PRO A 108 -14.97 7.05 15.90
N GLU A 109 -16.03 7.52 16.57
CA GLU A 109 -16.73 8.75 16.23
C GLU A 109 -15.79 9.97 16.17
N GLN A 110 -14.79 10.03 17.03
CA GLN A 110 -13.78 11.09 17.03
C GLN A 110 -13.05 11.20 15.69
N ILE A 111 -12.62 10.06 15.12
CA ILE A 111 -11.97 10.01 13.81
C ILE A 111 -12.98 10.29 12.69
N GLN A 112 -14.22 9.81 12.83
CA GLN A 112 -15.27 10.07 11.83
C GLN A 112 -15.61 11.56 11.73
N LYS A 113 -15.51 12.32 12.82
CA LYS A 113 -15.78 13.77 12.88
C LYS A 113 -14.65 14.63 12.33
N LEU A 114 -13.43 14.14 12.24
CA LEU A 114 -12.34 14.90 11.63
C LEU A 114 -12.70 15.29 10.19
N PRO A 115 -12.33 16.48 9.71
CA PRO A 115 -12.59 16.88 8.33
C PRO A 115 -11.80 16.00 7.34
N GLY A 116 -12.17 16.04 6.07
CA GLY A 116 -11.48 15.34 4.99
C GLY A 116 -11.88 13.87 4.83
N ASP A 117 -11.48 13.32 3.70
CA ASP A 117 -11.74 11.94 3.28
C ASP A 117 -10.54 11.04 3.56
N LEU A 118 -9.33 11.60 3.45
CA LEU A 118 -8.04 10.96 3.69
C LEU A 118 -7.37 11.63 4.88
N LEU A 119 -7.21 10.89 5.96
CA LEU A 119 -6.51 11.33 7.17
C LEU A 119 -5.09 10.83 7.15
N VAL A 120 -4.10 11.70 7.29
CA VAL A 120 -2.69 11.36 7.50
C VAL A 120 -2.33 11.71 8.93
N VAL A 121 -2.13 10.72 9.76
CA VAL A 121 -1.89 10.89 11.21
C VAL A 121 -0.40 10.70 11.49
N LEU A 122 0.27 11.76 11.91
CA LEU A 122 1.68 11.74 12.31
C LEU A 122 1.76 11.49 13.81
N SER A 123 2.02 10.25 14.20
CA SER A 123 2.00 9.82 15.60
C SER A 123 3.41 9.69 16.17
N GLU A 124 3.53 9.90 17.49
CA GLU A 124 4.75 9.59 18.23
C GLU A 124 4.82 8.12 18.70
N GLY A 125 3.79 7.34 18.43
CA GLY A 125 3.74 5.92 18.78
C GLY A 125 4.69 5.04 17.94
N ASP A 126 5.12 3.93 18.54
CA ASP A 126 5.89 2.89 17.84
C ASP A 126 4.98 1.77 17.38
N PHE A 127 4.65 1.78 16.10
CA PHE A 127 3.85 0.75 15.41
C PHE A 127 4.35 0.64 13.96
N VAL A 128 3.88 -0.33 13.20
CA VAL A 128 4.14 -0.38 11.75
C VAL A 128 3.21 0.62 11.07
N SER A 129 3.76 1.58 10.32
CA SER A 129 2.96 2.51 9.52
C SER A 129 2.02 1.73 8.60
N PHE A 130 0.84 2.25 8.38
CA PHE A 130 -0.22 1.52 7.69
C PHE A 130 -1.20 2.46 6.99
N CYS A 131 -1.96 1.89 6.06
CA CYS A 131 -3.16 2.48 5.50
C CYS A 131 -4.37 1.62 5.81
N ALA A 132 -5.44 2.20 6.35
CA ALA A 132 -6.68 1.53 6.65
C ALA A 132 -7.88 2.27 6.03
N ARG A 133 -8.85 1.52 5.50
CA ARG A 133 -10.16 2.05 5.08
C ARG A 133 -11.21 1.74 6.14
N SER A 134 -12.09 2.69 6.40
CA SER A 134 -13.25 2.45 7.26
C SER A 134 -14.18 1.40 6.64
N ARG A 135 -14.76 0.53 7.47
CA ARG A 135 -15.79 -0.42 7.06
C ARG A 135 -17.02 0.29 6.47
N SER A 136 -17.39 1.44 7.00
CA SER A 136 -18.45 2.28 6.47
C SER A 136 -18.14 2.94 5.12
N GLY A 137 -16.89 2.85 4.63
CA GLY A 137 -16.47 3.33 3.31
C GLY A 137 -16.20 4.82 3.21
N GLY A 138 -16.42 5.61 4.27
CA GLY A 138 -16.33 7.08 4.19
C GLY A 138 -14.93 7.66 4.31
N LYS A 139 -14.02 7.01 5.04
CA LYS A 139 -12.70 7.55 5.34
C LYS A 139 -11.58 6.54 5.10
N VAL A 140 -10.41 7.09 4.78
CA VAL A 140 -9.13 6.36 4.75
C VAL A 140 -8.20 6.99 5.77
N LEU A 141 -7.52 6.19 6.57
CA LEU A 141 -6.55 6.63 7.56
C LEU A 141 -5.18 6.05 7.23
N VAL A 142 -4.21 6.92 7.08
CA VAL A 142 -2.79 6.61 6.96
C VAL A 142 -2.14 6.94 8.30
N GLY A 143 -1.67 5.91 9.02
CA GLY A 143 -0.97 6.06 10.28
C GLY A 143 0.54 6.03 10.07
N ILE A 144 1.23 7.12 10.38
CA ILE A 144 2.69 7.25 10.29
C ILE A 144 3.29 7.21 11.68
N LYS A 145 4.16 6.23 11.92
CA LYS A 145 4.83 6.04 13.20
C LYS A 145 5.82 7.16 13.54
N SER A 146 6.29 7.18 14.78
CA SER A 146 7.34 8.08 15.25
C SER A 146 8.58 8.06 14.33
N HIS A 147 9.22 9.22 14.21
CA HIS A 147 10.41 9.45 13.37
C HIS A 147 11.73 9.40 14.15
N HIS A 148 11.68 9.26 15.46
CA HIS A 148 12.87 9.40 16.31
C HIS A 148 13.88 8.26 16.20
N MET A 149 13.48 7.12 15.66
CA MET A 149 14.32 5.93 15.57
C MET A 149 14.97 5.80 14.18
N TYR A 150 16.28 5.48 14.18
CA TYR A 150 16.93 5.02 12.94
C TYR A 150 16.17 3.80 12.37
N PRO A 151 15.94 3.73 11.06
CA PRO A 151 16.44 4.61 9.99
C PRO A 151 15.48 5.75 9.59
N LEU A 152 14.43 6.01 10.33
CA LEU A 152 13.38 7.00 9.99
C LEU A 152 13.87 8.44 10.02
N THR A 153 14.99 8.67 10.71
CA THR A 153 15.72 9.96 10.74
C THR A 153 16.45 10.26 9.43
N LEU A 154 16.63 9.28 8.55
CA LEU A 154 17.31 9.49 7.27
C LEU A 154 16.42 10.23 6.27
N PRO A 155 16.99 11.18 5.51
CA PRO A 155 16.21 12.07 4.63
C PRO A 155 15.46 11.34 3.51
N ASN A 156 15.88 10.11 3.20
CA ASN A 156 15.30 9.28 2.14
C ASN A 156 14.20 8.33 2.65
N VAL A 157 14.13 8.09 3.94
CA VAL A 157 13.27 7.04 4.51
C VAL A 157 11.86 7.56 4.77
N MET A 158 11.72 8.64 5.53
CA MET A 158 10.42 9.16 5.94
C MET A 158 9.55 9.61 4.74
N PRO A 159 10.05 10.37 3.75
CA PRO A 159 9.24 10.75 2.59
C PRO A 159 8.74 9.53 1.78
N ASN A 160 9.58 8.51 1.61
CA ASN A 160 9.21 7.29 0.91
C ASN A 160 8.24 6.41 1.72
N LEU A 161 8.36 6.38 3.05
CA LEU A 161 7.39 5.71 3.91
C LEU A 161 6.00 6.34 3.77
N ILE A 162 5.90 7.66 3.86
CA ILE A 162 4.63 8.37 3.71
C ILE A 162 4.06 8.17 2.29
N ALA A 163 4.90 8.28 1.27
CA ALA A 163 4.47 8.05 -0.11
C ALA A 163 3.98 6.60 -0.34
N HIS A 164 4.62 5.60 0.29
CA HIS A 164 4.19 4.21 0.25
C HIS A 164 2.78 4.03 0.84
N GLU A 165 2.55 4.57 2.03
CA GLU A 165 1.23 4.46 2.68
C GLU A 165 0.15 5.25 1.91
N LEU A 166 0.49 6.40 1.32
CA LEU A 166 -0.41 7.11 0.40
C LEU A 166 -0.68 6.29 -0.87
N GLY A 167 0.29 5.50 -1.35
CA GLY A 167 0.11 4.55 -2.44
C GLY A 167 -1.01 3.54 -2.15
N HIS A 168 -1.07 3.02 -0.92
CA HIS A 168 -2.19 2.19 -0.48
C HIS A 168 -3.52 2.96 -0.43
N ALA A 169 -3.48 4.21 0.03
CA ALA A 169 -4.67 5.07 0.08
C ALA A 169 -5.28 5.34 -1.29
N ILE A 170 -4.47 5.40 -2.35
CA ILE A 170 -4.94 5.57 -3.73
C ILE A 170 -5.21 4.23 -4.45
N GLY A 171 -5.06 3.09 -3.78
CA GLY A 171 -5.49 1.78 -4.28
C GLY A 171 -4.39 0.83 -4.71
N LEU A 172 -3.10 1.19 -4.60
CA LEU A 172 -2.01 0.27 -4.90
C LEU A 172 -1.83 -0.78 -3.80
N GLY A 173 -1.50 -1.99 -4.20
CA GLY A 173 -1.04 -3.06 -3.33
C GLY A 173 0.49 -3.11 -3.23
N HIS A 174 1.00 -4.06 -2.46
CA HIS A 174 2.43 -4.36 -2.46
C HIS A 174 2.86 -5.07 -3.75
N ASN A 175 4.09 -4.81 -4.16
CA ASN A 175 4.83 -5.62 -5.11
C ASN A 175 6.08 -6.23 -4.43
N SER A 176 6.84 -7.07 -5.14
CA SER A 176 8.05 -7.73 -4.63
C SER A 176 9.36 -7.15 -5.18
N ASP A 177 9.31 -6.08 -5.98
CA ASP A 177 10.50 -5.43 -6.51
C ASP A 177 11.15 -4.56 -5.45
N ALA A 178 12.30 -5.03 -4.93
CA ALA A 178 13.03 -4.40 -3.83
C ALA A 178 13.46 -2.95 -4.12
N THR A 179 13.51 -2.53 -5.39
CA THR A 179 13.98 -1.22 -5.80
C THR A 179 12.86 -0.18 -5.91
N THR A 180 11.61 -0.56 -5.71
CA THR A 180 10.45 0.28 -5.98
C THR A 180 9.72 0.77 -4.73
N LEU A 181 8.90 1.80 -4.91
CA LEU A 181 8.17 2.44 -3.80
C LEU A 181 7.19 1.47 -3.13
N MET A 182 6.42 0.70 -3.92
CA MET A 182 5.37 -0.18 -3.39
C MET A 182 5.88 -1.58 -3.02
N CYS A 183 7.20 -1.76 -2.91
CA CYS A 183 7.75 -3.01 -2.37
C CYS A 183 7.23 -3.27 -0.96
N GLY A 184 6.75 -4.48 -0.71
CA GLY A 184 6.22 -4.93 0.58
C GLY A 184 6.89 -6.20 1.08
N ARG A 185 6.76 -6.47 2.39
CA ARG A 185 7.27 -7.72 2.99
C ARG A 185 6.63 -8.95 2.34
N PRO A 186 7.36 -10.07 2.22
CA PRO A 186 8.66 -10.39 2.84
C PRO A 186 9.90 -9.91 2.06
N ALA A 187 9.76 -9.18 0.95
CA ALA A 187 10.90 -8.71 0.18
C ALA A 187 11.80 -7.75 0.99
N PRO A 188 13.13 -7.74 0.78
CA PRO A 188 14.07 -6.82 1.42
C PRO A 188 14.00 -5.43 0.75
N CYS A 189 12.92 -4.71 1.01
CA CYS A 189 12.58 -3.49 0.29
C CYS A 189 13.56 -2.36 0.48
N ARG A 190 13.99 -1.74 -0.61
CA ARG A 190 14.74 -0.49 -0.68
C ARG A 190 15.98 -0.48 0.24
N PRO A 191 16.87 -1.48 0.15
CA PRO A 191 18.00 -1.62 1.09
C PRO A 191 18.95 -0.43 1.03
N ASP A 192 19.08 0.24 -0.12
CA ASP A 192 19.91 1.42 -0.33
C ASP A 192 19.34 2.70 0.31
N ALA A 193 18.04 2.71 0.68
CA ALA A 193 17.46 3.84 1.42
C ALA A 193 18.16 4.10 2.75
N PHE A 194 18.68 3.06 3.39
CA PHE A 194 19.39 3.13 4.66
C PHE A 194 20.87 3.53 4.54
N GLN A 195 21.36 3.66 3.30
CA GLN A 195 22.76 3.98 3.02
C GLN A 195 22.93 5.29 2.25
N SER A 196 21.83 5.88 1.76
CA SER A 196 21.84 7.06 0.91
C SER A 196 21.23 8.27 1.62
N TYR A 197 21.97 9.37 1.66
CA TYR A 197 21.47 10.68 2.08
C TYR A 197 20.85 11.48 0.93
N THR A 198 20.86 10.96 -0.29
CA THR A 198 20.26 11.62 -1.45
C THR A 198 18.75 11.58 -1.37
N LYS A 199 18.11 12.73 -1.27
CA LYS A 199 16.65 12.85 -1.28
C LYS A 199 16.11 12.44 -2.64
N ARG A 200 15.35 11.35 -2.67
CA ARG A 200 14.65 10.86 -3.87
C ARG A 200 13.45 10.05 -3.48
N PHE A 201 12.47 9.99 -4.35
CA PHE A 201 11.43 8.97 -4.28
C PHE A 201 11.85 7.73 -5.07
N PHE A 202 11.49 6.56 -4.56
CA PHE A 202 11.67 5.31 -5.29
C PHE A 202 10.65 5.23 -6.43
N PRO A 203 11.02 4.64 -7.57
CA PRO A 203 10.14 4.54 -8.72
C PRO A 203 8.96 3.60 -8.45
N LEU A 204 7.93 3.73 -9.27
CA LEU A 204 6.86 2.75 -9.41
C LEU A 204 7.24 1.72 -10.48
N THR A 205 6.75 0.49 -10.33
CA THR A 205 6.80 -0.49 -11.42
C THR A 205 5.87 -0.07 -12.55
N ASP A 206 6.09 -0.60 -13.76
CA ASP A 206 5.16 -0.40 -14.87
C ASP A 206 3.77 -0.98 -14.54
N GLN A 207 3.72 -2.07 -13.77
CA GLN A 207 2.46 -2.64 -13.31
C GLN A 207 1.70 -1.70 -12.36
N ASP A 208 2.39 -1.01 -11.44
CA ASP A 208 1.78 0.01 -10.57
C ASP A 208 1.17 1.15 -11.41
N LYS A 209 1.90 1.62 -12.42
CA LYS A 209 1.44 2.67 -13.36
C LYS A 209 0.22 2.22 -14.16
N ILE A 210 0.23 0.98 -14.67
CA ILE A 210 -0.92 0.39 -15.39
C ILE A 210 -2.15 0.32 -14.48
N LEU A 211 -1.99 -0.09 -13.22
CA LEU A 211 -3.08 -0.15 -12.25
C LEU A 211 -3.64 1.25 -11.94
N LEU A 212 -2.77 2.24 -11.75
CA LEU A 212 -3.20 3.64 -11.58
C LEU A 212 -3.97 4.14 -12.79
N GLY A 213 -3.48 3.91 -14.01
CA GLY A 213 -4.18 4.33 -15.25
C GLY A 213 -5.54 3.65 -15.43
N ARG A 214 -5.73 2.43 -14.93
CA ARG A 214 -7.04 1.75 -14.93
C ARG A 214 -7.99 2.31 -13.87
N MET A 215 -7.50 2.66 -12.69
CA MET A 215 -8.31 3.23 -11.61
C MET A 215 -8.66 4.70 -11.87
N TYR A 216 -7.76 5.41 -12.53
CA TYR A 216 -7.84 6.84 -12.81
C TYR A 216 -7.52 7.10 -14.29
N PRO A 217 -8.42 6.73 -15.20
CA PRO A 217 -8.18 6.89 -16.64
C PRO A 217 -8.07 8.35 -17.04
N THR A 218 -7.66 8.63 -18.28
CA THR A 218 -7.44 9.98 -18.82
C THR A 218 -8.74 10.82 -18.89
N ASP A 219 -9.90 10.17 -18.91
CA ASP A 219 -11.24 10.77 -18.85
C ASP A 219 -11.86 10.72 -17.43
N TRP A 220 -11.06 10.43 -16.41
CA TRP A 220 -11.53 10.35 -15.03
C TRP A 220 -12.20 11.67 -14.63
N SER A 221 -13.37 11.58 -14.04
CA SER A 221 -14.11 12.71 -13.47
C SER A 221 -14.66 12.35 -12.08
N SER A 222 -14.75 13.31 -11.21
CA SER A 222 -15.38 13.18 -9.89
C SER A 222 -16.85 12.79 -10.04
N ARG A 223 -17.31 11.81 -9.28
CA ARG A 223 -18.69 11.34 -9.25
C ARG A 223 -19.33 11.53 -7.88
#